data_12a32bbb73f9017818535df584e5a0e3
#
_entry.id   12a32bbb73f9017818535df584e5a0e3
#
_cell.length_a   1.000
_cell.length_b   1.000
_cell.length_c   1.000
_cell.angle_alpha   90.00
_cell.angle_beta   90.00
_cell.angle_gamma   90.00
#
_symmetry.space_group_name_H-M   'P 1'
#
loop_
_entity.id
_entity.type
_entity.pdbx_description
1 polymer ?
#
loop_
_entity_poly.entity_id
_entity_poly.type
_entity_poly.pdbx_seq_one_letter_code
_entity_poly.pdbx_strand_id
1 'polypeptide(L)'
;CLNDERFFCSLEQFRHWASRYQTLRMEYFYREMRKQTGYLMQGQQPFGEQWNYDSANRKAWAGNPPLPAPLHFEHDQIDLDVLELVEREFSRNSGSLDNFRWATTRSNALLALEHFIIHSLPHFGDYQDAMVQDSDILFHSLLSPYLNCGLLLPREVCNAAEAAYHASHAPLNAVEGFIRQILGWREYVRGIYWLYMPEYANRNALQYSAPLPQFYWTGHTRMNCMAECFRNTFQHAYAHHIQRLMVTGNFALLTGIDPQQISEWYLAVYADAYEWVELPNTLGMVMHADLSLIHISEPTRRTPIS
;
A
#
# COMPACT_ATOMS: atom_id res chain seq x y z
N CYS A 1 -29.69 -6.11 2.75
CA CYS A 1 -28.24 -6.16 2.54
C CYS A 1 -27.60 -5.08 3.42
N LEU A 2 -26.56 -5.42 4.14
CA LEU A 2 -25.72 -4.45 4.85
C LEU A 2 -24.76 -3.81 3.84
N ASN A 3 -24.50 -2.51 3.98
CA ASN A 3 -23.46 -1.86 3.21
C ASN A 3 -22.09 -2.30 3.74
N ASP A 4 -21.11 -2.47 2.84
CA ASP A 4 -19.73 -2.77 3.21
C ASP A 4 -19.03 -1.47 3.66
N GLU A 5 -18.99 -1.23 4.97
CA GLU A 5 -18.37 -0.05 5.56
C GLU A 5 -16.84 -0.03 5.47
N ARG A 6 -16.22 -1.14 5.03
CA ARG A 6 -14.78 -1.24 4.79
C ARG A 6 -14.32 -0.44 3.55
N PHE A 7 -15.27 0.14 2.82
CA PHE A 7 -15.01 0.97 1.65
C PHE A 7 -15.94 2.18 1.60
N PHE A 8 -15.47 3.26 1.00
CA PHE A 8 -16.26 4.47 0.78
C PHE A 8 -17.14 4.39 -0.45
N CYS A 9 -16.63 3.77 -1.51
CA CYS A 9 -17.29 3.69 -2.80
C CYS A 9 -17.94 2.31 -2.99
N SER A 10 -19.22 2.26 -3.29
CA SER A 10 -19.84 0.99 -3.68
C SER A 10 -19.38 0.54 -5.08
N LEU A 11 -19.49 -0.74 -5.38
CA LEU A 11 -19.15 -1.26 -6.71
C LEU A 11 -20.02 -0.66 -7.82
N GLU A 12 -21.27 -0.35 -7.52
CA GLU A 12 -22.19 0.29 -8.45
C GLU A 12 -21.77 1.74 -8.74
N GLN A 13 -21.43 2.49 -7.69
CA GLN A 13 -20.91 3.86 -7.83
C GLN A 13 -19.61 3.88 -8.66
N PHE A 14 -18.70 2.94 -8.43
CA PHE A 14 -17.47 2.84 -9.22
C PHE A 14 -17.75 2.53 -10.69
N ARG A 15 -18.64 1.56 -10.98
CA ARG A 15 -19.05 1.24 -12.36
C ARG A 15 -19.68 2.45 -13.06
N HIS A 16 -20.56 3.17 -12.35
CA HIS A 16 -21.17 4.39 -12.90
C HIS A 16 -20.13 5.47 -13.18
N TRP A 17 -19.17 5.67 -12.27
CA TRP A 17 -18.05 6.59 -12.51
C TRP A 17 -17.20 6.15 -13.71
N ALA A 18 -16.80 4.89 -13.76
CA ALA A 18 -15.95 4.34 -14.81
C ALA A 18 -16.58 4.45 -16.21
N SER A 19 -17.90 4.27 -16.31
CA SER A 19 -18.62 4.35 -17.61
C SER A 19 -18.57 5.73 -18.28
N ARG A 20 -18.18 6.78 -17.54
CA ARG A 20 -18.05 8.16 -18.07
C ARG A 20 -16.71 8.42 -18.76
N TYR A 21 -15.75 7.50 -18.66
CA TYR A 21 -14.38 7.73 -19.14
C TYR A 21 -13.92 6.59 -20.05
N GLN A 22 -13.25 6.94 -21.13
CA GLN A 22 -12.57 5.95 -22.00
C GLN A 22 -11.28 5.41 -21.35
N THR A 23 -10.61 6.26 -20.57
CA THR A 23 -9.39 5.92 -19.85
C THR A 23 -9.59 6.24 -18.37
N LEU A 24 -9.46 5.22 -17.54
CA LEU A 24 -9.62 5.38 -16.11
C LEU A 24 -8.32 5.90 -15.51
N ARG A 25 -8.40 6.93 -14.65
CA ARG A 25 -7.26 7.50 -13.93
C ARG A 25 -7.62 7.66 -12.46
N MET A 26 -6.77 7.17 -11.58
CA MET A 26 -6.96 7.26 -10.15
C MET A 26 -7.13 8.71 -9.68
N GLU A 27 -6.38 9.64 -10.22
CA GLU A 27 -6.46 11.07 -9.88
C GLU A 27 -7.88 11.64 -10.10
N TYR A 28 -8.56 11.27 -11.19
CA TYR A 28 -9.92 11.75 -11.46
C TYR A 28 -10.94 11.12 -10.51
N PHE A 29 -10.73 9.84 -10.21
CA PHE A 29 -11.54 9.13 -9.22
C PHE A 29 -11.36 9.72 -7.82
N TYR A 30 -10.13 9.98 -7.40
CA TYR A 30 -9.82 10.57 -6.11
C TYR A 30 -10.46 11.96 -5.92
N ARG A 31 -10.40 12.82 -6.94
CA ARG A 31 -11.08 14.14 -6.90
C ARG A 31 -12.58 13.99 -6.70
N GLU A 32 -13.20 13.04 -7.39
CA GLU A 32 -14.61 12.74 -7.21
C GLU A 32 -14.91 12.26 -5.79
N MET A 33 -14.11 11.33 -5.28
CA MET A 33 -14.26 10.82 -3.92
C MET A 33 -14.08 11.92 -2.86
N ARG A 34 -13.12 12.82 -3.03
CA ARG A 34 -12.96 13.96 -2.11
C ARG A 34 -14.21 14.86 -2.08
N LYS A 35 -14.78 15.16 -3.24
CA LYS A 35 -16.02 15.94 -3.33
C LYS A 35 -17.21 15.26 -2.66
N GLN A 36 -17.30 13.93 -2.80
CA GLN A 36 -18.40 13.16 -2.22
C GLN A 36 -18.27 13.00 -0.70
N THR A 37 -17.06 12.82 -0.21
CA THR A 37 -16.79 12.54 1.22
C THR A 37 -16.53 13.80 2.04
N GLY A 38 -16.09 14.88 1.39
CA GLY A 38 -15.74 16.14 2.03
C GLY A 38 -14.31 16.21 2.59
N TYR A 39 -13.53 15.12 2.53
CA TYR A 39 -12.17 15.11 3.10
C TYR A 39 -11.26 16.15 2.44
N LEU A 40 -10.63 16.97 3.29
CA LEU A 40 -9.74 18.08 2.91
C LEU A 40 -10.36 19.03 1.87
N MET A 41 -11.66 19.29 2.00
CA MET A 41 -12.41 20.17 1.11
C MET A 41 -12.96 21.39 1.82
N GLN A 42 -12.91 22.53 1.14
CA GLN A 42 -13.60 23.76 1.50
C GLN A 42 -14.67 24.05 0.44
N GLY A 43 -15.89 23.60 0.69
CA GLY A 43 -16.94 23.60 -0.32
C GLY A 43 -16.57 22.69 -1.51
N GLN A 44 -16.43 23.25 -2.71
CA GLN A 44 -16.05 22.49 -3.92
C GLN A 44 -14.55 22.55 -4.24
N GLN A 45 -13.76 23.23 -3.43
CA GLN A 45 -12.32 23.37 -3.64
C GLN A 45 -11.53 22.57 -2.61
N PRO A 46 -10.38 21.99 -2.98
CA PRO A 46 -9.50 21.33 -2.04
C PRO A 46 -8.81 22.34 -1.12
N PHE A 47 -8.53 21.95 0.14
CA PHE A 47 -7.67 22.75 1.01
C PHE A 47 -6.32 23.01 0.33
N GLY A 48 -5.82 24.25 0.45
CA GLY A 48 -4.57 24.69 -0.15
C GLY A 48 -4.61 24.78 -1.68
N GLU A 49 -5.80 24.76 -2.28
CA GLU A 49 -6.06 24.97 -3.73
C GLU A 49 -5.41 23.91 -4.66
N GLN A 50 -4.85 22.85 -4.08
CA GLN A 50 -4.22 21.76 -4.84
C GLN A 50 -4.91 20.43 -4.57
N TRP A 51 -5.05 19.61 -5.63
CA TRP A 51 -5.68 18.30 -5.53
C TRP A 51 -4.73 17.23 -4.99
N ASN A 52 -3.42 17.38 -5.18
CA ASN A 52 -2.39 16.53 -4.59
C ASN A 52 -1.12 17.31 -4.29
N TYR A 53 -0.32 16.78 -3.37
CA TYR A 53 0.93 17.36 -2.90
C TYR A 53 2.14 16.45 -3.16
N ASP A 54 2.02 15.51 -4.08
CA ASP A 54 3.02 14.47 -4.34
C ASP A 54 4.42 15.04 -4.66
N SER A 55 4.47 16.16 -5.37
CA SER A 55 5.74 16.84 -5.67
C SER A 55 6.48 17.35 -4.43
N ALA A 56 5.78 17.59 -3.32
CA ALA A 56 6.37 18.00 -2.05
C ALA A 56 6.84 16.81 -1.19
N ASN A 57 6.44 15.58 -1.55
CA ASN A 57 6.55 14.37 -0.74
C ASN A 57 7.71 13.45 -1.16
N ARG A 58 8.86 14.00 -1.55
CA ARG A 58 9.99 13.26 -2.15
C ARG A 58 11.33 13.56 -1.49
N LYS A 59 11.34 13.78 -0.17
CA LYS A 59 12.59 14.07 0.55
C LYS A 59 13.33 12.78 0.87
N ALA A 60 14.67 12.84 0.80
CA ALA A 60 15.52 11.80 1.37
C ALA A 60 15.62 11.98 2.88
N TRP A 61 15.53 10.87 3.64
CA TRP A 61 15.74 10.91 5.08
C TRP A 61 17.23 10.71 5.40
N ALA A 62 17.77 11.59 6.23
CA ALA A 62 19.20 11.62 6.59
C ALA A 62 19.42 11.48 8.11
N GLY A 63 18.56 10.74 8.82
CA GLY A 63 18.67 10.53 10.26
C GLY A 63 17.87 11.50 11.11
N ASN A 64 17.22 12.49 10.53
CA ASN A 64 16.39 13.44 11.25
C ASN A 64 15.10 13.72 10.44
N PRO A 65 13.92 13.73 11.09
CA PRO A 65 13.65 13.48 12.51
C PRO A 65 13.93 12.03 12.93
N PRO A 66 14.04 11.75 14.26
CA PRO A 66 14.23 10.39 14.74
C PRO A 66 13.04 9.50 14.35
N LEU A 67 13.31 8.25 14.09
CA LEU A 67 12.26 7.28 13.75
C LEU A 67 11.38 6.99 14.97
N PRO A 68 10.07 6.80 14.78
CA PRO A 68 9.18 6.37 15.85
C PRO A 68 9.64 5.03 16.43
N ALA A 69 9.50 4.86 17.73
CA ALA A 69 9.72 3.56 18.35
C ALA A 69 8.70 2.55 17.82
N PRO A 70 9.12 1.32 17.46
CA PRO A 70 8.21 0.28 17.01
C PRO A 70 7.15 -0.02 18.07
N LEU A 71 5.89 -0.15 17.65
CA LEU A 71 4.83 -0.59 18.53
C LEU A 71 4.88 -2.13 18.67
N HIS A 72 4.75 -2.60 19.90
CA HIS A 72 4.65 -4.03 20.21
C HIS A 72 3.37 -4.30 20.99
N PHE A 73 2.73 -5.42 20.72
CA PHE A 73 1.56 -5.89 21.44
C PHE A 73 1.89 -7.17 22.17
N GLU A 74 1.40 -7.32 23.39
CA GLU A 74 1.48 -8.58 24.12
C GLU A 74 0.54 -9.60 23.45
N HIS A 75 1.03 -10.82 23.28
CA HIS A 75 0.26 -11.92 22.70
C HIS A 75 -0.66 -12.51 23.77
N ASP A 76 -1.94 -12.68 23.45
CA ASP A 76 -2.84 -13.46 24.27
C ASP A 76 -2.70 -14.95 23.99
N GLN A 77 -3.49 -15.80 24.69
CA GLN A 77 -3.42 -17.25 24.53
C GLN A 77 -3.79 -17.69 23.11
N ILE A 78 -4.73 -17.00 22.45
CA ILE A 78 -5.15 -17.32 21.08
C ILE A 78 -4.00 -17.02 20.10
N ASP A 79 -3.33 -15.88 20.27
CA ASP A 79 -2.15 -15.53 19.47
C ASP A 79 -1.07 -16.60 19.58
N LEU A 80 -0.75 -17.02 20.81
CA LEU A 80 0.26 -18.05 21.07
C LEU A 80 -0.12 -19.40 20.45
N ASP A 81 -1.37 -19.84 20.60
CA ASP A 81 -1.87 -21.09 20.02
C ASP A 81 -1.78 -21.08 18.48
N VAL A 82 -2.08 -19.93 17.85
CA VAL A 82 -1.98 -19.74 16.39
C VAL A 82 -0.52 -19.71 15.93
N LEU A 83 0.35 -19.01 16.66
CA LEU A 83 1.79 -18.98 16.34
C LEU A 83 2.40 -20.39 16.41
N GLU A 84 2.06 -21.20 17.45
CA GLU A 84 2.48 -22.60 17.57
C GLU A 84 1.93 -23.47 16.42
N LEU A 85 0.68 -23.27 16.04
CA LEU A 85 0.07 -23.97 14.91
C LEU A 85 0.82 -23.65 13.59
N VAL A 86 1.10 -22.38 13.34
CA VAL A 86 1.79 -21.93 12.12
C VAL A 86 3.22 -22.48 12.09
N GLU A 87 3.96 -22.42 13.20
CA GLU A 87 5.30 -22.99 13.27
C GLU A 87 5.30 -24.49 13.00
N ARG A 88 4.33 -25.24 13.52
CA ARG A 88 4.24 -26.68 13.31
C ARG A 88 3.88 -27.06 11.88
N GLU A 89 2.88 -26.39 11.31
CA GLU A 89 2.31 -26.79 10.00
C GLU A 89 3.01 -26.12 8.81
N PHE A 90 3.60 -24.92 9.00
CA PHE A 90 4.11 -24.07 7.93
C PHE A 90 5.59 -23.69 8.09
N SER A 91 6.36 -24.37 8.93
CA SER A 91 7.77 -24.09 9.20
C SER A 91 8.69 -24.14 7.98
N ARG A 92 8.22 -24.69 6.84
CA ARG A 92 8.96 -24.72 5.58
C ARG A 92 8.69 -23.54 4.67
N ASN A 93 7.74 -22.70 5.02
CA ASN A 93 7.42 -21.49 4.25
C ASN A 93 8.47 -20.41 4.52
N SER A 94 8.62 -19.48 3.55
CA SER A 94 9.48 -18.33 3.72
C SER A 94 8.91 -17.36 4.76
N GLY A 95 9.80 -16.72 5.53
CA GLY A 95 9.42 -15.78 6.57
C GLY A 95 9.83 -16.24 7.97
N SER A 96 9.55 -15.43 8.98
CA SER A 96 9.81 -15.72 10.39
C SER A 96 8.65 -15.20 11.26
N LEU A 97 8.33 -15.93 12.31
CA LEU A 97 7.37 -15.52 13.34
C LEU A 97 8.01 -14.69 14.45
N ASP A 98 9.36 -14.62 14.52
CA ASP A 98 10.09 -13.94 15.60
C ASP A 98 9.74 -12.47 15.76
N ASN A 99 9.37 -11.83 14.65
CA ASN A 99 8.99 -10.42 14.60
C ASN A 99 7.49 -10.19 14.41
N PHE A 100 6.65 -11.16 14.78
CA PHE A 100 5.21 -10.96 14.70
C PHE A 100 4.78 -9.82 15.63
N ARG A 101 4.38 -8.69 15.03
CA ARG A 101 4.09 -7.44 15.72
C ARG A 101 2.68 -6.91 15.44
N TRP A 102 1.91 -7.62 14.64
CA TRP A 102 0.62 -7.14 14.18
C TRP A 102 -0.42 -7.17 15.30
N ALA A 103 -1.27 -6.13 15.35
CA ALA A 103 -2.43 -6.13 16.23
C ALA A 103 -3.44 -7.19 15.79
N THR A 104 -3.86 -8.02 16.71
CA THR A 104 -4.87 -9.09 16.49
C THR A 104 -6.23 -8.69 17.02
N THR A 105 -6.30 -7.64 17.82
CA THR A 105 -7.55 -7.11 18.37
C THR A 105 -7.84 -5.69 17.86
N ARG A 106 -9.13 -5.32 17.84
CA ARG A 106 -9.53 -3.97 17.47
C ARG A 106 -8.94 -2.90 18.40
N SER A 107 -8.86 -3.16 19.70
CA SER A 107 -8.26 -2.21 20.65
C SER A 107 -6.80 -1.92 20.31
N ASN A 108 -6.02 -2.95 20.01
CA ASN A 108 -4.63 -2.81 19.61
C ASN A 108 -4.49 -2.14 18.22
N ALA A 109 -5.41 -2.41 17.29
CA ALA A 109 -5.42 -1.73 16.00
C ALA A 109 -5.71 -0.22 16.13
N LEU A 110 -6.57 0.18 17.08
CA LEU A 110 -6.81 1.60 17.40
C LEU A 110 -5.59 2.26 18.03
N LEU A 111 -4.84 1.56 18.90
CA LEU A 111 -3.57 2.04 19.43
C LEU A 111 -2.52 2.22 18.32
N ALA A 112 -2.49 1.30 17.33
CA ALA A 112 -1.62 1.44 16.17
C ALA A 112 -1.99 2.67 15.32
N LEU A 113 -3.28 2.96 15.14
CA LEU A 113 -3.74 4.17 14.47
C LEU A 113 -3.31 5.42 15.23
N GLU A 114 -3.54 5.47 16.53
CA GLU A 114 -3.15 6.61 17.38
C GLU A 114 -1.65 6.85 17.32
N HIS A 115 -0.85 5.79 17.45
CA HIS A 115 0.60 5.86 17.35
C HIS A 115 1.06 6.43 16.00
N PHE A 116 0.48 5.98 14.90
CA PHE A 116 0.78 6.50 13.56
C PHE A 116 0.43 7.99 13.46
N ILE A 117 -0.76 8.40 13.92
CA ILE A 117 -1.22 9.80 13.85
C ILE A 117 -0.29 10.72 14.63
N ILE A 118 0.17 10.29 15.79
CA ILE A 118 1.01 11.12 16.68
C ILE A 118 2.46 11.18 16.20
N HIS A 119 3.04 10.04 15.83
CA HIS A 119 4.49 9.93 15.66
C HIS A 119 4.96 9.89 14.21
N SER A 120 4.16 9.36 13.30
CA SER A 120 4.59 9.12 11.91
C SER A 120 3.93 10.08 10.92
N LEU A 121 2.63 10.34 11.05
CA LEU A 121 1.87 11.15 10.10
C LEU A 121 2.48 12.55 9.86
N PRO A 122 3.02 13.28 10.88
CA PRO A 122 3.65 14.57 10.64
C PRO A 122 4.81 14.54 9.64
N HIS A 123 5.45 13.39 9.49
CA HIS A 123 6.61 13.18 8.62
C HIS A 123 6.32 12.28 7.43
N PHE A 124 5.16 11.62 7.39
CA PHE A 124 4.78 10.65 6.36
C PHE A 124 4.93 11.24 4.96
N GLY A 125 4.39 12.44 4.71
CA GLY A 125 4.44 13.05 3.39
C GLY A 125 5.87 13.22 2.89
N ASP A 126 6.71 13.85 3.68
CA ASP A 126 8.09 14.13 3.29
C ASP A 126 8.89 12.88 2.91
N TYR A 127 8.65 11.76 3.61
CA TYR A 127 9.48 10.54 3.52
C TYR A 127 8.75 9.31 3.01
N GLN A 128 7.56 9.44 2.44
CA GLN A 128 6.77 8.28 1.96
C GLN A 128 7.48 7.43 0.91
N ASP A 129 8.36 8.03 0.10
CA ASP A 129 9.12 7.36 -0.95
C ASP A 129 10.58 7.09 -0.56
N ALA A 130 10.99 7.46 0.66
CA ALA A 130 12.36 7.27 1.11
C ALA A 130 12.68 5.79 1.33
N MET A 131 13.88 5.38 0.92
CA MET A 131 14.48 4.07 1.23
C MET A 131 15.80 4.29 1.94
N VAL A 132 16.00 3.62 3.06
CA VAL A 132 17.22 3.71 3.85
C VAL A 132 17.66 2.32 4.26
N GLN A 133 18.95 2.04 4.11
CA GLN A 133 19.52 0.77 4.57
C GLN A 133 19.32 0.64 6.09
N ASP A 134 19.04 -0.56 6.54
CA ASP A 134 18.80 -0.91 7.96
C ASP A 134 17.60 -0.18 8.61
N SER A 135 16.70 0.39 7.78
CA SER A 135 15.47 1.02 8.27
C SER A 135 14.26 0.50 7.48
N ASP A 136 13.48 -0.38 8.10
CA ASP A 136 12.49 -1.20 7.43
C ASP A 136 11.14 -0.50 7.22
N ILE A 137 10.81 0.49 8.07
CA ILE A 137 9.45 1.05 8.13
C ILE A 137 9.44 2.56 7.91
N LEU A 138 10.45 3.29 8.39
CA LEU A 138 10.46 4.76 8.40
C LEU A 138 9.20 5.33 9.08
N PHE A 139 8.43 6.15 8.35
CA PHE A 139 7.21 6.79 8.84
C PHE A 139 5.92 6.20 8.25
N HIS A 140 5.98 4.96 7.71
CA HIS A 140 4.80 4.30 7.16
C HIS A 140 3.83 3.85 8.24
N SER A 141 2.53 3.80 7.89
CA SER A 141 1.46 3.59 8.86
C SER A 141 1.32 2.15 9.37
N LEU A 142 1.66 1.16 8.55
CA LEU A 142 1.41 -0.27 8.80
C LEU A 142 -0.07 -0.61 9.08
N LEU A 143 -1.03 0.22 8.64
CA LEU A 143 -2.46 0.04 8.95
C LEU A 143 -3.19 -0.82 7.92
N SER A 144 -2.57 -1.16 6.79
CA SER A 144 -3.20 -1.91 5.71
C SER A 144 -3.74 -3.29 6.13
N PRO A 145 -3.06 -4.12 6.94
CA PRO A 145 -3.63 -5.37 7.43
C PRO A 145 -4.94 -5.15 8.20
N TYR A 146 -4.98 -4.15 9.07
CA TYR A 146 -6.14 -3.84 9.91
C TYR A 146 -7.34 -3.32 9.11
N LEU A 147 -7.08 -2.54 8.06
CA LEU A 147 -8.10 -2.10 7.12
C LEU A 147 -8.64 -3.27 6.28
N ASN A 148 -7.77 -4.18 5.88
CA ASN A 148 -8.15 -5.28 5.00
C ASN A 148 -8.92 -6.39 5.74
N CYS A 149 -8.56 -6.71 6.98
CA CYS A 149 -9.31 -7.65 7.81
C CYS A 149 -10.51 -7.01 8.53
N GLY A 150 -10.65 -5.68 8.51
CA GLY A 150 -11.79 -4.95 9.09
C GLY A 150 -11.66 -4.64 10.58
N LEU A 151 -10.47 -4.73 11.17
CA LEU A 151 -10.20 -4.24 12.54
C LEU A 151 -10.28 -2.71 12.61
N LEU A 152 -9.95 -2.02 11.51
CA LEU A 152 -10.15 -0.58 11.34
C LEU A 152 -11.05 -0.31 10.14
N LEU A 153 -11.86 0.74 10.25
CA LEU A 153 -12.63 1.24 9.12
C LEU A 153 -11.89 2.40 8.44
N PRO A 154 -11.92 2.51 7.10
CA PRO A 154 -11.23 3.58 6.40
C PRO A 154 -11.74 4.98 6.80
N ARG A 155 -13.01 5.09 7.19
CA ARG A 155 -13.60 6.33 7.70
C ARG A 155 -12.96 6.78 9.02
N GLU A 156 -12.70 5.85 9.93
CA GLU A 156 -12.03 6.15 11.20
C GLU A 156 -10.61 6.66 10.97
N VAL A 157 -9.89 6.01 10.08
CA VAL A 157 -8.51 6.35 9.75
C VAL A 157 -8.41 7.71 9.04
N CYS A 158 -9.28 7.98 8.07
CA CYS A 158 -9.31 9.27 7.39
C CYS A 158 -9.75 10.41 8.32
N ASN A 159 -10.74 10.16 9.20
CA ASN A 159 -11.17 11.16 10.19
C ASN A 159 -10.05 11.51 11.17
N ALA A 160 -9.29 10.52 11.65
CA ALA A 160 -8.17 10.76 12.55
C ALA A 160 -7.05 11.58 11.88
N ALA A 161 -6.75 11.27 10.62
CA ALA A 161 -5.75 12.01 9.86
C ALA A 161 -6.18 13.45 9.58
N GLU A 162 -7.44 13.69 9.18
CA GLU A 162 -7.97 15.03 8.95
C GLU A 162 -8.06 15.85 10.24
N ALA A 163 -8.44 15.22 11.35
CA ALA A 163 -8.44 15.87 12.67
C ALA A 163 -7.03 16.33 13.09
N ALA A 164 -5.99 15.54 12.79
CA ALA A 164 -4.61 15.92 13.03
C ALA A 164 -4.18 17.16 12.23
N TYR A 165 -4.65 17.30 10.99
CA TYR A 165 -4.45 18.51 10.20
C TYR A 165 -5.12 19.74 10.85
N HIS A 166 -6.41 19.63 11.20
CA HIS A 166 -7.14 20.72 11.82
C HIS A 166 -6.59 21.13 13.17
N ALA A 167 -6.01 20.19 13.92
CA ALA A 167 -5.29 20.46 15.18
C ALA A 167 -3.88 21.04 14.95
N SER A 168 -3.45 21.27 13.71
CA SER A 168 -2.07 21.69 13.35
C SER A 168 -0.99 20.73 13.83
N HIS A 169 -1.34 19.45 14.00
CA HIS A 169 -0.41 18.40 14.41
C HIS A 169 0.35 17.80 13.23
N ALA A 170 -0.27 17.74 12.05
CA ALA A 170 0.35 17.24 10.83
C ALA A 170 0.14 18.23 9.66
N PRO A 171 1.14 18.40 8.77
CA PRO A 171 1.05 19.30 7.64
C PRO A 171 0.13 18.74 6.54
N LEU A 172 -0.44 19.65 5.73
CA LEU A 172 -1.41 19.28 4.70
C LEU A 172 -0.88 18.28 3.67
N ASN A 173 0.39 18.42 3.25
CA ASN A 173 1.01 17.49 2.29
C ASN A 173 1.08 16.04 2.82
N ALA A 174 1.34 15.87 4.10
CA ALA A 174 1.39 14.55 4.73
C ALA A 174 -0.01 13.94 4.86
N VAL A 175 -0.97 14.73 5.35
CA VAL A 175 -2.36 14.28 5.54
C VAL A 175 -3.03 13.99 4.20
N GLU A 176 -2.86 14.86 3.20
CA GLU A 176 -3.38 14.63 1.85
C GLU A 176 -2.75 13.39 1.23
N GLY A 177 -1.42 13.28 1.29
CA GLY A 177 -0.70 12.11 0.78
C GLY A 177 -1.20 10.81 1.39
N PHE A 178 -1.46 10.79 2.70
CA PHE A 178 -1.98 9.62 3.41
C PHE A 178 -3.45 9.32 3.05
N ILE A 179 -4.34 10.30 3.10
CA ILE A 179 -5.76 10.12 2.72
C ILE A 179 -5.87 9.66 1.26
N ARG A 180 -5.00 10.11 0.37
CA ARG A 180 -4.96 9.69 -1.03
C ARG A 180 -4.66 8.19 -1.19
N GLN A 181 -3.86 7.59 -0.30
CA GLN A 181 -3.64 6.14 -0.34
C GLN A 181 -4.92 5.36 -0.02
N ILE A 182 -5.75 5.86 0.90
CA ILE A 182 -6.98 5.18 1.34
C ILE A 182 -8.14 5.52 0.39
N LEU A 183 -8.48 6.80 0.28
CA LEU A 183 -9.64 7.27 -0.48
C LEU A 183 -9.43 7.23 -2.00
N GLY A 184 -8.17 7.35 -2.44
CA GLY A 184 -7.78 7.26 -3.85
C GLY A 184 -7.41 5.83 -4.24
N TRP A 185 -6.18 5.42 -3.93
CA TRP A 185 -5.62 4.16 -4.44
C TRP A 185 -6.38 2.93 -3.96
N ARG A 186 -6.64 2.77 -2.66
CA ARG A 186 -7.31 1.57 -2.13
C ARG A 186 -8.70 1.38 -2.73
N GLU A 187 -9.49 2.44 -2.81
CA GLU A 187 -10.82 2.39 -3.42
C GLU A 187 -10.75 2.13 -4.94
N TYR A 188 -9.80 2.77 -5.62
CA TYR A 188 -9.63 2.65 -7.06
C TYR A 188 -9.21 1.24 -7.48
N VAL A 189 -8.20 0.64 -6.84
CA VAL A 189 -7.75 -0.71 -7.20
C VAL A 189 -8.83 -1.76 -6.94
N ARG A 190 -9.60 -1.61 -5.85
CA ARG A 190 -10.79 -2.46 -5.61
C ARG A 190 -11.82 -2.31 -6.73
N GLY A 191 -12.05 -1.09 -7.15
CA GLY A 191 -12.98 -0.81 -8.26
C GLY A 191 -12.52 -1.46 -9.56
N ILE A 192 -11.24 -1.33 -9.92
CA ILE A 192 -10.62 -1.96 -11.10
C ILE A 192 -10.75 -3.48 -11.03
N TYR A 193 -10.41 -4.08 -9.89
CA TYR A 193 -10.55 -5.52 -9.68
C TYR A 193 -11.96 -6.00 -10.00
N TRP A 194 -12.98 -5.47 -9.36
CA TRP A 194 -14.38 -5.89 -9.55
C TRP A 194 -15.00 -5.46 -10.89
N LEU A 195 -14.39 -4.52 -11.58
CA LEU A 195 -14.82 -4.10 -12.91
C LEU A 195 -14.41 -5.10 -13.99
N TYR A 196 -13.23 -5.72 -13.83
CA TYR A 196 -12.60 -6.53 -14.88
C TYR A 196 -12.42 -8.02 -14.54
N MET A 197 -12.71 -8.46 -13.31
CA MET A 197 -12.68 -9.88 -12.96
C MET A 197 -13.85 -10.64 -13.61
N PRO A 198 -13.69 -11.94 -13.99
CA PRO A 198 -12.50 -12.78 -13.72
C PRO A 198 -11.38 -12.68 -14.77
N GLU A 199 -11.61 -12.06 -15.91
CA GLU A 199 -10.66 -12.03 -17.04
C GLU A 199 -9.38 -11.26 -16.71
N TYR A 200 -9.46 -10.34 -15.74
CA TYR A 200 -8.32 -9.52 -15.33
C TYR A 200 -7.13 -10.34 -14.84
N ALA A 201 -7.38 -11.40 -14.08
CA ALA A 201 -6.34 -12.26 -13.51
C ALA A 201 -5.42 -12.92 -14.56
N ASN A 202 -5.92 -13.10 -15.80
CA ASN A 202 -5.17 -13.76 -16.87
C ASN A 202 -4.52 -12.78 -17.86
N ARG A 203 -4.53 -11.48 -17.57
CA ARG A 203 -3.93 -10.49 -18.46
C ARG A 203 -2.42 -10.58 -18.46
N ASN A 204 -1.86 -10.65 -19.66
CA ASN A 204 -0.42 -10.67 -19.92
C ASN A 204 -0.14 -10.10 -21.32
N ALA A 205 -0.40 -8.81 -21.50
CA ALA A 205 -0.31 -8.16 -22.80
C ALA A 205 1.10 -8.15 -23.39
N LEU A 206 2.13 -8.19 -22.56
CA LEU A 206 3.52 -8.26 -23.00
C LEU A 206 4.00 -9.71 -23.26
N GLN A 207 3.13 -10.69 -23.02
CA GLN A 207 3.42 -12.13 -23.23
C GLN A 207 4.67 -12.62 -22.47
N TYR A 208 4.90 -12.09 -21.29
CA TYR A 208 6.01 -12.50 -20.44
C TYR A 208 5.78 -13.89 -19.87
N SER A 209 6.83 -14.72 -19.86
CA SER A 209 6.74 -16.13 -19.45
C SER A 209 7.98 -16.65 -18.73
N ALA A 210 8.92 -15.78 -18.36
CA ALA A 210 10.07 -16.19 -17.58
C ALA A 210 9.63 -16.65 -16.19
N PRO A 211 10.20 -17.74 -15.65
CA PRO A 211 9.87 -18.20 -14.32
C PRO A 211 10.38 -17.23 -13.25
N LEU A 212 9.65 -17.17 -12.13
CA LEU A 212 10.08 -16.40 -10.97
C LEU A 212 11.40 -16.95 -10.42
N PRO A 213 12.49 -16.16 -10.36
CA PRO A 213 13.77 -16.63 -9.87
C PRO A 213 13.72 -17.11 -8.42
N GLN A 214 14.47 -18.15 -8.10
CA GLN A 214 14.47 -18.75 -6.75
C GLN A 214 14.85 -17.75 -5.65
N PHE A 215 15.62 -16.72 -5.95
CA PHE A 215 15.99 -15.71 -4.94
C PHE A 215 14.80 -14.86 -4.44
N TYR A 216 13.66 -14.84 -5.14
CA TYR A 216 12.42 -14.28 -4.60
C TYR A 216 11.91 -15.06 -3.38
N TRP A 217 12.22 -16.35 -3.29
CA TRP A 217 11.83 -17.20 -2.17
C TRP A 217 12.91 -17.33 -1.09
N THR A 218 14.18 -17.15 -1.46
CA THR A 218 15.31 -17.36 -0.55
C THR A 218 15.99 -16.08 -0.08
N GLY A 219 15.79 -14.96 -0.76
CA GLY A 219 16.49 -13.70 -0.52
C GLY A 219 17.97 -13.70 -0.97
N HIS A 220 18.47 -14.85 -1.46
CA HIS A 220 19.90 -15.01 -1.77
C HIS A 220 20.25 -14.45 -3.14
N THR A 221 20.67 -13.20 -3.18
CA THR A 221 21.08 -12.50 -4.39
C THR A 221 22.28 -11.58 -4.12
N ARG A 222 23.08 -11.29 -5.17
CA ARG A 222 24.17 -10.29 -5.12
C ARG A 222 23.70 -8.87 -5.41
N MET A 223 22.43 -8.70 -5.79
CA MET A 223 21.84 -7.40 -6.01
C MET A 223 21.41 -6.83 -4.66
N ASN A 224 22.20 -5.92 -4.10
CA ASN A 224 22.00 -5.39 -2.76
C ASN A 224 20.58 -4.81 -2.55
N CYS A 225 20.07 -4.03 -3.50
CA CYS A 225 18.71 -3.46 -3.42
C CYS A 225 17.62 -4.54 -3.33
N MET A 226 17.77 -5.67 -4.05
CA MET A 226 16.85 -6.80 -3.98
C MET A 226 17.00 -7.54 -2.67
N ALA A 227 18.23 -7.80 -2.22
CA ALA A 227 18.51 -8.49 -0.95
C ALA A 227 17.88 -7.74 0.23
N GLU A 228 18.02 -6.43 0.30
CA GLU A 228 17.40 -5.61 1.35
C GLU A 228 15.87 -5.63 1.29
N CYS A 229 15.27 -5.58 0.10
CA CYS A 229 13.82 -5.71 -0.03
C CYS A 229 13.31 -7.07 0.45
N PHE A 230 14.01 -8.15 0.12
CA PHE A 230 13.65 -9.50 0.58
C PHE A 230 13.89 -9.69 2.08
N ARG A 231 14.98 -9.14 2.62
CA ARG A 231 15.24 -9.16 4.07
C ARG A 231 14.06 -8.54 4.82
N ASN A 232 13.65 -7.33 4.42
CA ASN A 232 12.53 -6.64 5.03
C ASN A 232 11.21 -7.45 4.87
N THR A 233 10.96 -7.97 3.67
CA THR A 233 9.77 -8.79 3.39
C THR A 233 9.69 -10.01 4.29
N PHE A 234 10.77 -10.79 4.44
CA PHE A 234 10.74 -12.02 5.22
C PHE A 234 10.77 -11.81 6.72
N GLN A 235 11.39 -10.72 7.19
CA GLN A 235 11.42 -10.41 8.61
C GLN A 235 10.09 -9.83 9.13
N HIS A 236 9.34 -9.12 8.27
CA HIS A 236 8.20 -8.34 8.72
C HIS A 236 6.90 -8.65 7.97
N ALA A 237 6.92 -9.55 6.98
CA ALA A 237 5.83 -9.74 6.02
C ALA A 237 5.33 -8.39 5.45
N TYR A 238 6.26 -7.44 5.30
CA TYR A 238 5.99 -6.05 4.91
C TYR A 238 7.15 -5.49 4.08
N ALA A 239 6.80 -4.69 3.12
CA ALA A 239 7.68 -3.75 2.45
C ALA A 239 6.82 -2.57 1.97
N HIS A 240 7.36 -1.36 1.90
CA HIS A 240 6.61 -0.23 1.37
C HIS A 240 6.59 -0.21 -0.16
N HIS A 241 5.74 0.64 -0.75
CA HIS A 241 5.48 0.68 -2.20
C HIS A 241 6.75 0.70 -3.06
N ILE A 242 7.76 1.51 -2.69
CA ILE A 242 9.01 1.59 -3.46
C ILE A 242 9.75 0.26 -3.46
N GLN A 243 9.85 -0.41 -2.33
CA GLN A 243 10.50 -1.73 -2.25
C GLN A 243 9.70 -2.80 -3.02
N ARG A 244 8.36 -2.84 -2.83
CA ARG A 244 7.49 -3.82 -3.51
C ARG A 244 7.50 -3.61 -5.02
N LEU A 245 6.95 -2.50 -5.47
CA LEU A 245 6.66 -2.30 -6.89
C LEU A 245 7.84 -1.70 -7.64
N MET A 246 8.49 -0.69 -7.05
CA MET A 246 9.53 0.04 -7.78
C MET A 246 10.88 -0.68 -7.78
N VAL A 247 11.16 -1.58 -6.85
CA VAL A 247 12.38 -2.40 -6.86
C VAL A 247 12.05 -3.82 -7.34
N THR A 248 11.37 -4.63 -6.53
CA THR A 248 11.14 -6.05 -6.87
C THR A 248 10.22 -6.22 -8.06
N GLY A 249 9.17 -5.41 -8.18
CA GLY A 249 8.25 -5.45 -9.32
C GLY A 249 8.88 -4.98 -10.62
N ASN A 250 9.62 -3.86 -10.63
CA ASN A 250 10.32 -3.41 -11.84
C ASN A 250 11.39 -4.41 -12.29
N PHE A 251 12.06 -5.10 -11.37
CA PHE A 251 12.96 -6.19 -11.75
C PHE A 251 12.19 -7.28 -12.50
N ALA A 252 11.02 -7.70 -11.99
CA ALA A 252 10.18 -8.70 -12.63
C ALA A 252 9.77 -8.26 -14.06
N LEU A 253 9.36 -6.99 -14.22
CA LEU A 253 9.03 -6.41 -15.53
C LEU A 253 10.22 -6.45 -16.49
N LEU A 254 11.38 -5.97 -16.06
CA LEU A 254 12.58 -5.86 -16.92
C LEU A 254 13.14 -7.21 -17.32
N THR A 255 12.91 -8.25 -16.52
CA THR A 255 13.38 -9.62 -16.80
C THR A 255 12.31 -10.50 -17.46
N GLY A 256 11.13 -9.97 -17.73
CA GLY A 256 10.06 -10.68 -18.44
C GLY A 256 9.42 -11.81 -17.63
N ILE A 257 9.42 -11.70 -16.28
CA ILE A 257 8.77 -12.69 -15.40
C ILE A 257 7.28 -12.73 -15.69
N ASP A 258 6.71 -13.93 -15.64
CA ASP A 258 5.27 -14.16 -15.77
C ASP A 258 4.50 -13.35 -14.69
N PRO A 259 3.57 -12.47 -15.10
CA PRO A 259 2.81 -11.64 -14.19
C PRO A 259 2.00 -12.42 -13.13
N GLN A 260 1.58 -13.64 -13.43
CA GLN A 260 0.88 -14.48 -12.47
C GLN A 260 1.80 -14.93 -11.35
N GLN A 261 3.01 -15.37 -11.67
CA GLN A 261 3.97 -15.85 -10.67
C GLN A 261 4.39 -14.74 -9.69
N ILE A 262 4.59 -13.52 -10.18
CA ILE A 262 4.91 -12.39 -9.28
C ILE A 262 3.70 -11.97 -8.44
N SER A 263 2.48 -12.03 -8.98
CA SER A 263 1.25 -11.77 -8.22
C SER A 263 1.03 -12.80 -7.10
N GLU A 264 1.22 -14.07 -7.40
CA GLU A 264 1.16 -15.16 -6.42
C GLU A 264 2.21 -14.99 -5.32
N TRP A 265 3.43 -14.59 -5.70
CA TRP A 265 4.49 -14.32 -4.72
C TRP A 265 4.10 -13.18 -3.77
N TYR A 266 3.61 -12.05 -4.29
CA TYR A 266 3.16 -10.94 -3.44
C TYR A 266 2.02 -11.37 -2.50
N LEU A 267 1.07 -12.14 -3.01
CA LEU A 267 -0.05 -12.64 -2.20
C LEU A 267 0.45 -13.56 -1.06
N ALA A 268 1.52 -14.31 -1.30
CA ALA A 268 2.07 -15.26 -0.33
C ALA A 268 2.91 -14.61 0.78
N VAL A 269 3.61 -13.49 0.49
CA VAL A 269 4.67 -12.99 1.39
C VAL A 269 4.29 -11.76 2.22
N TYR A 270 3.19 -11.06 1.89
CA TYR A 270 2.80 -9.83 2.61
C TYR A 270 1.57 -10.02 3.49
N ALA A 271 1.64 -9.53 4.74
CA ALA A 271 0.57 -9.63 5.72
C ALA A 271 -0.71 -8.85 5.33
N ASP A 272 -0.59 -7.84 4.50
CA ASP A 272 -1.70 -7.03 4.00
C ASP A 272 -2.21 -7.46 2.62
N ALA A 273 -1.68 -8.55 2.07
CA ALA A 273 -2.03 -9.01 0.74
C ALA A 273 -3.42 -9.64 0.68
N TYR A 274 -4.21 -9.15 -0.27
CA TYR A 274 -5.50 -9.68 -0.69
C TYR A 274 -5.56 -9.60 -2.21
N GLU A 275 -6.16 -10.57 -2.87
CA GLU A 275 -6.18 -10.63 -4.33
C GLU A 275 -6.68 -9.34 -4.98
N TRP A 276 -7.72 -8.73 -4.40
CA TRP A 276 -8.30 -7.49 -4.94
C TRP A 276 -7.35 -6.28 -4.87
N VAL A 277 -6.36 -6.29 -3.98
CA VAL A 277 -5.34 -5.23 -3.90
C VAL A 277 -4.09 -5.61 -4.69
N GLU A 278 -3.71 -6.88 -4.70
CA GLU A 278 -2.47 -7.31 -5.37
C GLU A 278 -2.58 -7.31 -6.88
N LEU A 279 -3.64 -7.90 -7.46
CA LEU A 279 -3.76 -8.02 -8.91
C LEU A 279 -3.70 -6.67 -9.64
N PRO A 280 -4.48 -5.62 -9.30
CA PRO A 280 -4.39 -4.34 -10.01
C PRO A 280 -3.06 -3.62 -9.78
N ASN A 281 -2.46 -3.76 -8.60
CA ASN A 281 -1.14 -3.18 -8.33
C ASN A 281 -0.04 -3.92 -9.12
N THR A 282 -0.10 -5.23 -9.21
CA THR A 282 0.91 -6.01 -9.92
C THR A 282 0.69 -5.98 -11.43
N LEU A 283 -0.47 -6.43 -11.91
CA LEU A 283 -0.75 -6.52 -13.36
C LEU A 283 -0.86 -5.14 -14.01
N GLY A 284 -1.56 -4.23 -13.35
CA GLY A 284 -1.77 -2.87 -13.85
C GLY A 284 -0.57 -1.97 -13.59
N MET A 285 -0.11 -1.82 -12.35
CA MET A 285 0.81 -0.77 -11.97
C MET A 285 2.29 -1.08 -12.30
N VAL A 286 2.73 -2.32 -12.27
CA VAL A 286 4.16 -2.63 -12.49
C VAL A 286 4.42 -3.50 -13.71
N MET A 287 3.63 -4.53 -13.95
CA MET A 287 3.88 -5.48 -15.04
C MET A 287 3.33 -5.01 -16.39
N HIS A 288 2.55 -3.93 -16.43
CA HIS A 288 1.87 -3.44 -17.64
C HIS A 288 1.09 -4.54 -18.39
N ALA A 289 0.64 -5.53 -17.66
CA ALA A 289 0.02 -6.73 -18.20
C ALA A 289 -1.38 -6.47 -18.79
N ASP A 290 -2.03 -5.41 -18.37
CA ASP A 290 -3.35 -5.00 -18.86
C ASP A 290 -3.30 -3.86 -19.88
N LEU A 291 -2.11 -3.30 -20.16
CA LEU A 291 -1.91 -2.08 -20.94
C LEU A 291 -2.80 -0.92 -20.50
N SER A 292 -3.38 -1.01 -19.32
CA SER A 292 -4.17 0.08 -18.79
C SER A 292 -3.22 1.23 -18.42
N LEU A 293 -3.71 2.43 -18.65
CA LEU A 293 -2.98 3.65 -18.32
C LEU A 293 -3.10 3.98 -16.82
N ILE A 294 -3.21 2.97 -15.95
CA ILE A 294 -3.21 3.17 -14.49
C ILE A 294 -1.97 3.97 -14.07
N HIS A 295 -0.88 3.83 -14.84
CA HIS A 295 0.41 4.49 -14.61
C HIS A 295 0.57 5.89 -15.16
N ILE A 296 -0.33 6.36 -16.01
CA ILE A 296 -0.18 7.70 -16.62
C ILE A 296 -0.66 8.81 -15.66
N SER A 297 -0.96 8.47 -14.42
CA SER A 297 -1.37 9.48 -13.45
C SER A 297 -0.23 10.36 -12.94
N GLU A 298 1.03 9.94 -13.10
CA GLU A 298 2.18 10.76 -12.72
C GLU A 298 3.22 10.74 -13.82
N PRO A 299 3.43 11.87 -14.53
CA PRO A 299 4.62 12.00 -15.34
C PRO A 299 5.82 12.03 -14.39
N THR A 300 6.45 10.89 -14.17
CA THR A 300 7.84 10.88 -13.74
C THR A 300 8.61 11.64 -14.82
N ARG A 301 8.82 12.93 -14.63
CA ARG A 301 9.83 13.65 -15.40
C ARG A 301 11.12 12.89 -15.15
N ARG A 302 11.56 12.16 -16.17
CA ARG A 302 12.93 11.67 -16.23
C ARG A 302 13.82 12.91 -16.10
N THR A 303 14.40 13.13 -14.95
CA THR A 303 15.61 13.97 -14.87
C THR A 303 16.66 13.22 -15.66
N PRO A 304 17.27 13.82 -16.71
CA PRO A 304 18.39 13.20 -17.36
C PRO A 304 19.47 12.96 -16.31
N ILE A 305 20.00 11.77 -16.26
CA ILE A 305 21.20 11.45 -15.50
C ILE A 305 22.31 12.24 -16.21
N SER A 306 22.75 13.32 -15.58
CA SER A 306 23.97 14.06 -15.99
C SER A 306 25.20 13.34 -15.45
#